data_d74ed7491212b6ece37eacfed7de6173
#
_entry.id   d74ed7491212b6ece37eacfed7de6173
#
_cell.length_a   1.000
_cell.length_b   1.000
_cell.length_c   1.000
_cell.angle_alpha   90.00
_cell.angle_beta   90.00
_cell.angle_gamma   90.00
#
_symmetry.space_group_name_H-M   'P 1'
#
loop_
_entity.id
_entity.type
_entity.pdbx_description
1 polymer ?
#
loop_
_entity_poly.entity_id
_entity_poly.type
_entity_poly.pdbx_seq_one_letter_code
_entity_poly.pdbx_strand_id
1 'polypeptide(L)'
;MSKMGTVPQAYYDFIMQFAPYLYVIPPDVPDPTYGKGVMSGAFAINFLSQAYSANQYASKQTEIRSKIIELADWILTQQCTDPDKNAYGGFKSGETSTYYYSVDAGRCIPALLDAYQVTGNTAYLEAAKLAGGIFLKTMQDEQAFGGFARAVTIEDAWLLQLDVECLYCLIGLKKLSDVDGENAGLYQSIADKAVGFLRSGFENLWLYFEPADAQWHRVGLSENEVYDDSFSFALLGLFTYEGWSDTCKAVYGSLQGIKAPAEYPAYNPAICWSGYIDVKNRYPACTYYDDITSGILWRIRAAHDKPSLAFSMQIIQKYQGAFMNWGPTYTDYSPIIPAKAMANVSWLSQLFLNYTEPQTNFTRILAFNGENLTLYPLLDVGDRTVYADGLTVKAIVAMGTAGELVFEAGYTVQDYITVYSFVPLRMHDKLRRSGVDYEVQTVQPFALNGDVEYFKSVCRRLLNG
;
A
#
# COMPACT_ATOMS: atom_id res chain seq x y z
N MET A 1 17.06 21.06 0.06
CA MET A 1 16.75 19.74 -0.53
C MET A 1 15.96 18.95 0.49
N SER A 2 14.73 18.52 0.16
CA SER A 2 13.96 17.63 1.03
C SER A 2 14.68 16.29 1.12
N LYS A 3 14.80 15.74 2.33
CA LYS A 3 15.42 14.45 2.55
C LYS A 3 14.41 13.38 2.12
N MET A 4 14.74 12.57 1.12
CA MET A 4 13.94 11.40 0.77
C MET A 4 13.84 10.45 1.96
N GLY A 5 12.75 9.74 2.07
CA GLY A 5 12.56 8.71 3.07
C GLY A 5 13.61 7.61 2.94
N THR A 6 13.91 6.94 4.02
CA THR A 6 14.84 5.81 4.03
C THR A 6 14.04 4.53 4.13
N VAL A 7 14.14 3.67 3.12
CA VAL A 7 13.57 2.34 3.18
C VAL A 7 14.31 1.54 4.27
N PRO A 8 13.62 0.91 5.23
CA PRO A 8 14.27 0.05 6.20
C PRO A 8 15.10 -1.03 5.51
N GLN A 9 16.37 -1.20 5.93
CA GLN A 9 17.30 -2.12 5.28
C GLN A 9 16.71 -3.53 5.13
N ALA A 10 16.01 -4.00 6.13
CA ALA A 10 15.44 -5.33 6.12
C ALA A 10 14.30 -5.51 5.10
N TYR A 11 13.57 -4.43 4.68
CA TYR A 11 12.62 -4.52 3.55
C TYR A 11 13.37 -4.72 2.23
N TYR A 12 14.44 -3.96 2.03
CA TYR A 12 15.32 -4.11 0.88
C TYR A 12 15.91 -5.53 0.82
N ASP A 13 16.49 -6.00 1.92
CA ASP A 13 17.10 -7.33 1.99
C ASP A 13 16.08 -8.44 1.73
N PHE A 14 14.85 -8.29 2.23
CA PHE A 14 13.76 -9.23 1.98
C PHE A 14 13.40 -9.31 0.49
N ILE A 15 13.25 -8.17 -0.18
CA ILE A 15 12.94 -8.14 -1.63
C ILE A 15 14.09 -8.75 -2.42
N MET A 16 15.33 -8.39 -2.09
CA MET A 16 16.51 -8.92 -2.77
C MET A 16 16.64 -10.43 -2.62
N GLN A 17 16.30 -10.98 -1.48
CA GLN A 17 16.43 -12.41 -1.17
C GLN A 17 15.27 -13.23 -1.72
N PHE A 18 14.02 -12.76 -1.56
CA PHE A 18 12.85 -13.61 -1.73
C PHE A 18 12.00 -13.31 -2.96
N ALA A 19 12.11 -12.12 -3.60
CA ALA A 19 11.35 -11.90 -4.83
C ALA A 19 11.79 -12.89 -5.94
N PRO A 20 10.87 -13.52 -6.68
CA PRO A 20 9.44 -13.21 -6.81
C PRO A 20 8.48 -14.16 -6.05
N TYR A 21 8.87 -14.79 -4.96
CA TYR A 21 7.94 -15.62 -4.20
C TYR A 21 6.76 -14.81 -3.68
N LEU A 22 5.56 -15.38 -3.69
CA LEU A 22 4.34 -14.73 -3.22
C LEU A 22 4.38 -14.49 -1.71
N TYR A 23 4.73 -15.54 -0.96
CA TYR A 23 4.79 -15.51 0.50
C TYR A 23 6.07 -16.13 1.03
N VAL A 24 6.47 -15.63 2.18
CA VAL A 24 7.60 -16.17 2.98
C VAL A 24 7.09 -16.45 4.38
N ILE A 25 7.25 -17.66 4.84
CA ILE A 25 6.77 -18.16 6.15
C ILE A 25 7.95 -18.34 7.13
N PRO A 26 7.72 -18.27 8.45
CA PRO A 26 8.76 -18.58 9.43
C PRO A 26 9.35 -19.99 9.24
N PRO A 27 10.67 -20.20 9.40
CA PRO A 27 11.72 -19.24 9.78
C PRO A 27 12.38 -18.47 8.60
N ASP A 28 11.63 -17.79 7.78
CA ASP A 28 12.04 -17.08 6.59
C ASP A 28 12.40 -18.01 5.42
N VAL A 29 11.43 -18.84 5.04
CA VAL A 29 11.49 -19.70 3.85
C VAL A 29 10.33 -19.39 2.91
N PRO A 30 10.54 -19.49 1.58
CA PRO A 30 9.43 -19.36 0.62
C PRO A 30 8.33 -20.37 0.92
N ASP A 31 7.06 -19.91 0.85
CA ASP A 31 5.92 -20.81 1.01
C ASP A 31 5.83 -21.75 -0.21
N PRO A 32 5.97 -23.08 -0.03
CA PRO A 32 5.96 -24.03 -1.15
C PRO A 32 4.56 -24.20 -1.77
N THR A 33 3.50 -23.76 -1.08
CA THR A 33 2.12 -23.90 -1.54
C THR A 33 1.83 -22.93 -2.68
N TYR A 34 2.33 -21.70 -2.57
CA TYR A 34 2.02 -20.63 -3.53
C TYR A 34 3.14 -20.39 -4.53
N GLY A 35 4.40 -20.67 -4.17
CA GLY A 35 5.55 -20.52 -5.06
C GLY A 35 5.81 -19.08 -5.51
N LYS A 36 6.30 -18.94 -6.74
CA LYS A 36 6.58 -17.62 -7.35
C LYS A 36 5.37 -17.09 -8.10
N GLY A 37 5.17 -15.76 -8.05
CA GLY A 37 4.07 -15.07 -8.71
C GLY A 37 4.52 -13.82 -9.47
N VAL A 38 3.92 -13.57 -10.65
CA VAL A 38 4.25 -12.42 -11.50
C VAL A 38 3.93 -11.10 -10.82
N MET A 39 2.85 -11.04 -10.03
CA MET A 39 2.50 -9.86 -9.22
C MET A 39 3.64 -9.48 -8.28
N SER A 40 4.19 -10.45 -7.55
CA SER A 40 5.29 -10.21 -6.61
C SER A 40 6.57 -9.77 -7.32
N GLY A 41 6.90 -10.40 -8.44
CA GLY A 41 8.03 -10.00 -9.28
C GLY A 41 7.87 -8.60 -9.85
N ALA A 42 6.68 -8.28 -10.38
CA ALA A 42 6.38 -6.98 -10.95
C ALA A 42 6.50 -5.85 -9.93
N PHE A 43 5.90 -6.00 -8.74
CA PHE A 43 5.99 -4.96 -7.70
C PHE A 43 7.39 -4.81 -7.14
N ALA A 44 8.16 -5.91 -7.04
CA ALA A 44 9.57 -5.84 -6.68
C ALA A 44 10.38 -5.07 -7.73
N ILE A 45 10.18 -5.30 -9.03
CA ILE A 45 10.82 -4.53 -10.11
C ILE A 45 10.46 -3.04 -10.01
N ASN A 46 9.18 -2.70 -9.81
CA ASN A 46 8.77 -1.30 -9.68
C ASN A 46 9.48 -0.60 -8.52
N PHE A 47 9.59 -1.25 -7.36
CA PHE A 47 10.36 -0.72 -6.23
C PHE A 47 11.85 -0.60 -6.57
N LEU A 48 12.47 -1.67 -7.06
CA LEU A 48 13.91 -1.71 -7.33
C LEU A 48 14.32 -0.71 -8.41
N SER A 49 13.48 -0.48 -9.43
CA SER A 49 13.74 0.52 -10.48
C SER A 49 13.70 1.95 -9.93
N GLN A 50 12.76 2.24 -9.01
CA GLN A 50 12.74 3.52 -8.30
C GLN A 50 13.97 3.66 -7.38
N ALA A 51 14.33 2.59 -6.65
CA ALA A 51 15.52 2.54 -5.79
C ALA A 51 16.83 2.70 -6.59
N TYR A 52 16.87 2.14 -7.81
CA TYR A 52 17.98 2.30 -8.74
C TYR A 52 18.21 3.77 -9.11
N SER A 53 17.16 4.53 -9.30
CA SER A 53 17.21 5.95 -9.65
C SER A 53 17.46 6.84 -8.43
N ALA A 54 17.29 6.34 -7.22
CA ALA A 54 17.45 7.10 -5.99
C ALA A 54 18.90 7.05 -5.49
N ASN A 55 19.47 8.21 -5.14
CA ASN A 55 20.85 8.32 -4.68
C ASN A 55 21.17 7.55 -3.39
N GLN A 56 20.16 7.19 -2.59
CA GLN A 56 20.39 6.46 -1.34
C GLN A 56 20.95 5.04 -1.53
N TYR A 57 20.86 4.51 -2.74
CA TYR A 57 21.37 3.19 -3.11
C TYR A 57 22.54 3.25 -4.11
N ALA A 58 23.28 4.35 -4.18
CA ALA A 58 24.36 4.54 -5.14
C ALA A 58 25.42 3.42 -5.11
N SER A 59 25.76 2.91 -3.93
CA SER A 59 26.72 1.78 -3.77
C SER A 59 26.16 0.40 -4.15
N LYS A 60 24.83 0.28 -4.37
CA LYS A 60 24.14 -0.98 -4.66
C LYS A 60 23.59 -1.07 -6.09
N GLN A 61 23.92 -0.11 -6.94
CA GLN A 61 23.38 -0.01 -8.31
C GLN A 61 23.54 -1.30 -9.13
N THR A 62 24.71 -1.92 -9.07
CA THR A 62 24.99 -3.16 -9.80
C THR A 62 24.13 -4.32 -9.29
N GLU A 63 24.01 -4.44 -7.97
CA GLU A 63 23.22 -5.49 -7.30
C GLU A 63 21.72 -5.33 -7.66
N ILE A 64 21.19 -4.12 -7.54
CA ILE A 64 19.79 -3.81 -7.88
C ILE A 64 19.52 -4.10 -9.36
N ARG A 65 20.41 -3.64 -10.25
CA ARG A 65 20.26 -3.88 -11.69
C ARG A 65 20.25 -5.38 -12.02
N SER A 66 21.13 -6.17 -11.38
CA SER A 66 21.18 -7.62 -11.57
C SER A 66 19.88 -8.29 -11.09
N LYS A 67 19.31 -7.85 -9.97
CA LYS A 67 18.03 -8.39 -9.47
C LYS A 67 16.87 -8.02 -10.37
N ILE A 68 16.83 -6.80 -10.91
CA ILE A 68 15.82 -6.38 -11.90
C ILE A 68 15.88 -7.29 -13.13
N ILE A 69 17.07 -7.58 -13.65
CA ILE A 69 17.26 -8.50 -14.78
C ILE A 69 16.74 -9.90 -14.44
N GLU A 70 17.16 -10.46 -13.30
CA GLU A 70 16.70 -11.79 -12.83
C GLU A 70 15.17 -11.88 -12.81
N LEU A 71 14.52 -10.87 -12.21
CA LEU A 71 13.05 -10.85 -12.06
C LEU A 71 12.35 -10.65 -13.41
N ALA A 72 12.86 -9.76 -14.26
CA ALA A 72 12.26 -9.49 -15.57
C ALA A 72 12.41 -10.69 -16.49
N ASP A 73 13.59 -11.34 -16.51
CA ASP A 73 13.82 -12.57 -17.28
C ASP A 73 12.88 -13.68 -16.81
N TRP A 74 12.68 -13.83 -15.48
CA TRP A 74 11.74 -14.79 -14.96
C TRP A 74 10.29 -14.47 -15.39
N ILE A 75 9.85 -13.21 -15.35
CA ILE A 75 8.53 -12.80 -15.84
C ILE A 75 8.36 -13.15 -17.32
N LEU A 76 9.39 -12.95 -18.15
CA LEU A 76 9.34 -13.34 -19.58
C LEU A 76 9.07 -14.84 -19.75
N THR A 77 9.59 -15.69 -18.86
CA THR A 77 9.31 -17.14 -18.92
C THR A 77 7.84 -17.50 -18.66
N GLN A 78 7.08 -16.57 -18.05
CA GLN A 78 5.64 -16.74 -17.79
C GLN A 78 4.76 -16.23 -18.95
N GLN A 79 5.34 -15.54 -19.93
CA GLN A 79 4.58 -14.99 -21.06
C GLN A 79 4.19 -16.10 -22.06
N CYS A 80 2.94 -16.09 -22.49
CA CYS A 80 2.48 -16.93 -23.60
C CYS A 80 3.05 -16.39 -24.92
N THR A 81 3.87 -17.21 -25.58
CA THR A 81 4.51 -16.85 -26.86
C THR A 81 3.90 -17.58 -28.06
N ASP A 82 2.87 -18.38 -27.84
CA ASP A 82 2.15 -19.10 -28.89
C ASP A 82 1.08 -18.20 -29.52
N PRO A 83 1.27 -17.77 -30.80
CA PRO A 83 0.34 -16.83 -31.45
C PRO A 83 -1.03 -17.44 -31.75
N ASP A 84 -1.16 -18.77 -31.70
CA ASP A 84 -2.43 -19.48 -31.95
C ASP A 84 -3.32 -19.54 -30.70
N LYS A 85 -2.82 -19.06 -29.54
CA LYS A 85 -3.54 -19.03 -28.26
C LYS A 85 -4.22 -17.69 -28.01
N ASN A 86 -5.40 -17.69 -27.41
CA ASN A 86 -6.07 -16.50 -26.90
C ASN A 86 -5.23 -15.79 -25.81
N ALA A 87 -4.37 -16.55 -25.12
CA ALA A 87 -3.44 -16.05 -24.11
C ALA A 87 -2.20 -15.36 -24.71
N TYR A 88 -2.02 -15.29 -26.04
CA TYR A 88 -0.82 -14.74 -26.66
C TYR A 88 -0.46 -13.35 -26.13
N GLY A 89 0.72 -13.25 -25.56
CA GLY A 89 1.22 -12.03 -24.89
C GLY A 89 0.85 -11.88 -23.42
N GLY A 90 -0.09 -12.67 -22.90
CA GLY A 90 -0.45 -12.67 -21.49
C GLY A 90 0.59 -13.37 -20.61
N PHE A 91 0.54 -13.11 -19.30
CA PHE A 91 1.43 -13.73 -18.32
C PHE A 91 0.66 -14.68 -17.41
N LYS A 92 1.16 -15.89 -17.19
CA LYS A 92 0.64 -16.75 -16.12
C LYS A 92 0.88 -16.11 -14.78
N SER A 93 -0.08 -16.20 -13.85
CA SER A 93 0.04 -15.66 -12.50
C SER A 93 1.24 -16.18 -11.71
N GLY A 94 1.74 -17.38 -12.06
CA GLY A 94 2.91 -18.00 -11.44
C GLY A 94 3.25 -19.34 -12.08
N GLU A 95 4.30 -20.00 -11.57
CA GLU A 95 4.82 -21.25 -12.14
C GLU A 95 3.76 -22.37 -12.20
N THR A 96 2.90 -22.45 -11.19
CA THR A 96 1.86 -23.49 -11.08
C THR A 96 0.50 -23.03 -11.57
N SER A 97 0.36 -21.75 -11.99
CA SER A 97 -0.91 -21.21 -12.45
C SER A 97 -1.33 -21.80 -13.79
N THR A 98 -2.63 -22.04 -13.93
CA THR A 98 -3.28 -22.42 -15.18
C THR A 98 -4.01 -21.25 -15.85
N TYR A 99 -3.85 -20.02 -15.35
CA TYR A 99 -4.55 -18.83 -15.81
C TYR A 99 -3.59 -17.73 -16.25
N TYR A 100 -4.03 -16.98 -17.27
CA TYR A 100 -3.49 -15.70 -17.73
C TYR A 100 -4.53 -14.62 -17.43
N TYR A 101 -4.33 -13.86 -16.33
CA TYR A 101 -5.27 -12.80 -15.96
C TYR A 101 -4.94 -11.48 -16.64
N SER A 102 -5.96 -10.72 -17.03
CA SER A 102 -5.79 -9.38 -17.59
C SER A 102 -5.08 -8.44 -16.60
N VAL A 103 -5.42 -8.51 -15.32
CA VAL A 103 -4.79 -7.68 -14.28
C VAL A 103 -3.31 -8.01 -14.10
N ASP A 104 -2.89 -9.25 -14.31
CA ASP A 104 -1.46 -9.62 -14.24
C ASP A 104 -0.67 -9.03 -15.40
N ALA A 105 -1.25 -8.96 -16.61
CA ALA A 105 -0.67 -8.18 -17.70
C ALA A 105 -0.54 -6.70 -17.31
N GLY A 106 -1.58 -6.13 -16.67
CA GLY A 106 -1.54 -4.76 -16.14
C GLY A 106 -0.42 -4.52 -15.12
N ARG A 107 -0.05 -5.53 -14.33
CA ARG A 107 1.06 -5.47 -13.37
C ARG A 107 2.42 -5.66 -14.04
N CYS A 108 2.53 -6.59 -14.99
CA CYS A 108 3.78 -6.90 -15.68
C CYS A 108 4.22 -5.79 -16.66
N ILE A 109 3.30 -5.18 -17.41
CA ILE A 109 3.63 -4.13 -18.38
C ILE A 109 4.46 -3.00 -17.76
N PRO A 110 4.02 -2.30 -16.70
CA PRO A 110 4.81 -1.21 -16.12
C PRO A 110 6.14 -1.69 -15.54
N ALA A 111 6.20 -2.91 -14.99
CA ALA A 111 7.43 -3.48 -14.46
C ALA A 111 8.47 -3.79 -15.56
N LEU A 112 8.03 -4.37 -16.67
CA LEU A 112 8.91 -4.63 -17.81
C LEU A 112 9.40 -3.33 -18.47
N LEU A 113 8.56 -2.30 -18.56
CA LEU A 113 8.98 -0.99 -19.03
C LEU A 113 10.00 -0.33 -18.08
N ASP A 114 9.83 -0.47 -16.76
CA ASP A 114 10.81 -0.02 -15.78
C ASP A 114 12.13 -0.80 -15.92
N ALA A 115 12.07 -2.13 -16.11
CA ALA A 115 13.25 -2.95 -16.37
C ALA A 115 13.95 -2.55 -17.68
N TYR A 116 13.19 -2.24 -18.75
CA TYR A 116 13.74 -1.71 -19.99
C TYR A 116 14.49 -0.39 -19.77
N GLN A 117 13.90 0.55 -19.03
CA GLN A 117 14.53 1.84 -18.72
C GLN A 117 15.86 1.68 -17.96
N VAL A 118 15.94 0.73 -17.03
CA VAL A 118 17.15 0.48 -16.23
C VAL A 118 18.22 -0.26 -17.02
N THR A 119 17.83 -1.17 -17.91
CA THR A 119 18.75 -2.13 -18.53
C THR A 119 19.07 -1.85 -19.99
N GLY A 120 18.15 -1.20 -20.73
CA GLY A 120 18.19 -1.03 -22.18
C GLY A 120 17.84 -2.31 -22.96
N ASN A 121 17.39 -3.39 -22.28
CA ASN A 121 17.06 -4.65 -22.95
C ASN A 121 15.69 -4.54 -23.64
N THR A 122 15.70 -4.51 -24.97
CA THR A 122 14.50 -4.36 -25.81
C THR A 122 13.53 -5.53 -25.71
N ALA A 123 13.97 -6.72 -25.27
CA ALA A 123 13.07 -7.87 -25.07
C ALA A 123 11.96 -7.54 -24.05
N TYR A 124 12.27 -6.74 -23.03
CA TYR A 124 11.27 -6.31 -22.03
C TYR A 124 10.25 -5.36 -22.63
N LEU A 125 10.70 -4.43 -23.50
CA LEU A 125 9.80 -3.53 -24.23
C LEU A 125 8.88 -4.31 -25.17
N GLU A 126 9.42 -5.23 -25.96
CA GLU A 126 8.63 -6.03 -26.90
C GLU A 126 7.61 -6.93 -26.18
N ALA A 127 7.98 -7.51 -25.04
CA ALA A 127 7.07 -8.30 -24.21
C ALA A 127 5.93 -7.40 -23.63
N ALA A 128 6.25 -6.20 -23.19
CA ALA A 128 5.25 -5.24 -22.72
C ALA A 128 4.29 -4.79 -23.86
N LYS A 129 4.81 -4.53 -25.08
CA LYS A 129 4.02 -4.22 -26.26
C LYS A 129 3.08 -5.35 -26.64
N LEU A 130 3.58 -6.60 -26.61
CA LEU A 130 2.78 -7.79 -26.90
C LEU A 130 1.63 -7.92 -25.89
N ALA A 131 1.91 -7.73 -24.60
CA ALA A 131 0.90 -7.79 -23.55
C ALA A 131 -0.15 -6.67 -23.69
N GLY A 132 0.27 -5.42 -23.91
CA GLY A 132 -0.64 -4.28 -24.01
C GLY A 132 -1.41 -4.22 -25.32
N GLY A 133 -0.72 -4.43 -26.45
CA GLY A 133 -1.30 -4.24 -27.80
C GLY A 133 -2.01 -5.47 -28.36
N ILE A 134 -1.64 -6.67 -27.92
CA ILE A 134 -2.23 -7.92 -28.41
C ILE A 134 -3.08 -8.56 -27.30
N PHE A 135 -2.48 -8.98 -26.17
CA PHE A 135 -3.22 -9.71 -25.16
C PHE A 135 -4.38 -8.90 -24.57
N LEU A 136 -4.13 -7.70 -24.02
CA LEU A 136 -5.22 -6.88 -23.48
C LEU A 136 -6.26 -6.52 -24.53
N LYS A 137 -5.85 -6.29 -25.78
CA LYS A 137 -6.80 -6.07 -26.87
C LYS A 137 -7.67 -7.29 -27.13
N THR A 138 -7.09 -8.49 -27.19
CA THR A 138 -7.81 -9.75 -27.35
C THR A 138 -8.81 -9.97 -26.20
N MET A 139 -8.37 -9.74 -24.94
CA MET A 139 -9.21 -9.82 -23.76
C MET A 139 -10.38 -8.82 -23.80
N GLN A 140 -10.19 -7.66 -24.43
CA GLN A 140 -11.22 -6.63 -24.61
C GLN A 140 -12.14 -6.92 -25.79
N ASP A 141 -11.62 -7.40 -26.92
CA ASP A 141 -12.39 -7.68 -28.13
C ASP A 141 -13.35 -8.88 -27.92
N GLU A 142 -13.03 -9.82 -27.02
CA GLU A 142 -13.93 -10.90 -26.61
C GLU A 142 -15.17 -10.38 -25.87
N GLN A 143 -15.12 -9.14 -25.38
CA GLN A 143 -16.20 -8.52 -24.63
C GLN A 143 -16.93 -7.45 -25.45
N ALA A 144 -18.24 -7.60 -25.57
CA ALA A 144 -19.07 -6.59 -26.22
C ALA A 144 -19.16 -5.26 -25.42
N PHE A 145 -18.73 -5.26 -24.16
CA PHE A 145 -18.92 -4.16 -23.22
C PHE A 145 -17.73 -3.19 -23.16
N GLY A 146 -16.53 -3.58 -23.65
CA GLY A 146 -15.33 -2.73 -23.66
C GLY A 146 -14.37 -2.90 -22.48
N GLY A 147 -14.75 -3.63 -21.41
CA GLY A 147 -13.83 -4.08 -20.38
C GLY A 147 -13.00 -5.27 -20.84
N PHE A 148 -12.14 -5.81 -19.95
CA PHE A 148 -11.32 -6.97 -20.26
C PHE A 148 -11.98 -8.23 -19.69
N ALA A 149 -12.00 -9.34 -20.44
CA ALA A 149 -12.26 -10.65 -19.86
C ALA A 149 -11.29 -10.88 -18.69
N ARG A 150 -11.74 -11.53 -17.62
CA ARG A 150 -10.94 -11.70 -16.41
C ARG A 150 -9.67 -12.50 -16.65
N ALA A 151 -9.83 -13.64 -17.34
CA ALA A 151 -8.72 -14.52 -17.65
C ALA A 151 -9.01 -15.42 -18.84
N VAL A 152 -7.97 -16.06 -19.35
CA VAL A 152 -8.04 -17.23 -20.22
C VAL A 152 -7.14 -18.32 -19.62
N THR A 153 -7.55 -19.59 -19.72
CA THR A 153 -6.76 -20.72 -19.19
C THR A 153 -5.67 -21.16 -20.15
N ILE A 154 -4.75 -22.01 -19.69
CA ILE A 154 -3.75 -22.64 -20.57
C ILE A 154 -4.36 -23.56 -21.62
N GLU A 155 -5.59 -24.05 -21.39
CA GLU A 155 -6.40 -24.81 -22.33
C GLU A 155 -7.28 -23.94 -23.24
N ASP A 156 -7.07 -22.61 -23.21
CA ASP A 156 -7.80 -21.64 -24.03
C ASP A 156 -9.28 -21.44 -23.64
N ALA A 157 -9.68 -21.82 -22.42
CA ALA A 157 -11.02 -21.56 -21.91
C ALA A 157 -11.13 -20.14 -21.30
N TRP A 158 -12.23 -19.45 -21.59
CA TRP A 158 -12.47 -18.08 -21.14
C TRP A 158 -13.11 -17.99 -19.76
N LEU A 159 -12.61 -17.03 -18.93
CA LEU A 159 -13.32 -16.47 -17.80
C LEU A 159 -13.81 -15.08 -18.19
N LEU A 160 -15.08 -14.98 -18.53
CA LEU A 160 -15.66 -13.80 -19.19
C LEU A 160 -16.04 -12.65 -18.24
N GLN A 161 -16.00 -12.86 -16.92
CA GLN A 161 -16.23 -11.78 -15.96
C GLN A 161 -15.33 -10.57 -16.26
N LEU A 162 -15.87 -9.36 -16.08
CA LEU A 162 -15.10 -8.13 -16.23
C LEU A 162 -14.87 -7.54 -14.84
N ASP A 163 -13.60 -7.40 -14.46
CA ASP A 163 -13.17 -6.99 -13.13
C ASP A 163 -12.75 -5.52 -13.13
N VAL A 164 -13.31 -4.71 -12.21
CA VAL A 164 -12.93 -3.29 -12.08
C VAL A 164 -11.47 -3.10 -11.70
N GLU A 165 -10.83 -4.09 -11.05
CA GLU A 165 -9.40 -4.07 -10.76
C GLU A 165 -8.56 -3.92 -12.04
N CYS A 166 -9.09 -4.35 -13.18
CA CYS A 166 -8.45 -4.19 -14.49
C CYS A 166 -8.26 -2.71 -14.92
N LEU A 167 -8.88 -1.74 -14.24
CA LEU A 167 -8.48 -0.33 -14.37
C LEU A 167 -7.00 -0.10 -13.99
N TYR A 168 -6.39 -0.99 -13.24
CA TYR A 168 -4.94 -0.98 -13.00
C TYR A 168 -4.12 -1.09 -14.30
N CYS A 169 -4.65 -1.78 -15.32
CA CYS A 169 -3.99 -1.91 -16.63
C CYS A 169 -3.73 -0.56 -17.30
N LEU A 170 -4.49 0.49 -16.95
CA LEU A 170 -4.32 1.85 -17.47
C LEU A 170 -2.92 2.42 -17.21
N ILE A 171 -2.27 1.99 -16.12
CA ILE A 171 -0.89 2.41 -15.79
C ILE A 171 0.08 1.93 -16.88
N GLY A 172 -0.03 0.65 -17.24
CA GLY A 172 0.80 0.05 -18.28
C GLY A 172 0.51 0.61 -19.67
N LEU A 173 -0.78 0.74 -20.03
CA LEU A 173 -1.21 1.28 -21.32
C LEU A 173 -0.74 2.74 -21.50
N LYS A 174 -0.84 3.56 -20.44
CA LYS A 174 -0.34 4.94 -20.49
C LYS A 174 1.19 4.96 -20.67
N LYS A 175 1.94 4.19 -19.91
CA LYS A 175 3.40 4.08 -20.06
C LYS A 175 3.81 3.60 -21.46
N LEU A 176 3.09 2.63 -22.01
CA LEU A 176 3.32 2.15 -23.40
C LEU A 176 3.08 3.26 -24.39
N SER A 177 1.99 4.03 -24.26
CA SER A 177 1.69 5.18 -25.12
C SER A 177 2.81 6.22 -25.10
N ASP A 178 3.46 6.42 -23.95
CA ASP A 178 4.56 7.38 -23.80
C ASP A 178 5.89 6.86 -24.40
N VAL A 179 6.11 5.54 -24.44
CA VAL A 179 7.38 4.91 -24.89
C VAL A 179 7.30 4.45 -26.34
N ASP A 180 6.15 3.95 -26.78
CA ASP A 180 5.88 3.43 -28.12
C ASP A 180 4.91 4.36 -28.88
N GLY A 181 5.41 5.51 -29.27
CA GLY A 181 4.61 6.56 -29.93
C GLY A 181 3.94 6.10 -31.24
N GLU A 182 4.49 5.09 -31.91
CA GLU A 182 3.92 4.53 -33.13
C GLU A 182 2.56 3.85 -32.88
N ASN A 183 2.41 3.17 -31.73
CA ASN A 183 1.18 2.49 -31.33
C ASN A 183 0.40 3.24 -30.24
N ALA A 184 0.77 4.47 -29.92
CA ALA A 184 0.13 5.26 -28.85
C ALA A 184 -1.39 5.33 -28.96
N GLY A 185 -1.91 5.53 -30.21
CA GLY A 185 -3.35 5.56 -30.47
C GLY A 185 -4.07 4.23 -30.18
N LEU A 186 -3.40 3.09 -30.39
CA LEU A 186 -3.94 1.78 -30.04
C LEU A 186 -4.09 1.65 -28.53
N TYR A 187 -3.03 1.93 -27.75
CA TYR A 187 -3.07 1.83 -26.30
C TYR A 187 -4.10 2.77 -25.68
N GLN A 188 -4.21 4.00 -26.23
CA GLN A 188 -5.22 4.96 -25.83
C GLN A 188 -6.64 4.43 -26.10
N SER A 189 -6.89 3.87 -27.28
CA SER A 189 -8.21 3.31 -27.64
C SER A 189 -8.63 2.17 -26.71
N ILE A 190 -7.68 1.28 -26.35
CA ILE A 190 -7.93 0.18 -25.40
C ILE A 190 -8.28 0.76 -24.02
N ALA A 191 -7.51 1.75 -23.55
CA ALA A 191 -7.73 2.39 -22.26
C ALA A 191 -9.08 3.11 -22.19
N ASP A 192 -9.44 3.90 -23.21
CA ASP A 192 -10.70 4.65 -23.26
C ASP A 192 -11.93 3.74 -23.21
N LYS A 193 -11.90 2.62 -23.95
CA LYS A 193 -12.98 1.62 -23.88
C LYS A 193 -13.10 1.00 -22.49
N ALA A 194 -11.97 0.63 -21.87
CA ALA A 194 -11.97 0.05 -20.53
C ALA A 194 -12.54 1.03 -19.49
N VAL A 195 -12.11 2.30 -19.54
CA VAL A 195 -12.65 3.36 -18.67
C VAL A 195 -14.14 3.56 -18.94
N GLY A 196 -14.56 3.60 -20.21
CA GLY A 196 -15.96 3.82 -20.60
C GLY A 196 -16.92 2.82 -19.97
N PHE A 197 -16.50 1.58 -19.78
CA PHE A 197 -17.34 0.54 -19.20
C PHE A 197 -17.07 0.30 -17.71
N LEU A 198 -15.80 0.07 -17.32
CA LEU A 198 -15.47 -0.33 -15.94
C LEU A 198 -15.68 0.79 -14.91
N ARG A 199 -15.71 2.06 -15.36
CA ARG A 199 -16.02 3.21 -14.49
C ARG A 199 -17.34 3.06 -13.76
N SER A 200 -18.38 2.54 -14.40
CA SER A 200 -19.70 2.43 -13.78
C SER A 200 -19.72 1.45 -12.60
N GLY A 201 -18.95 0.37 -12.70
CA GLY A 201 -18.75 -0.57 -11.58
C GLY A 201 -17.93 0.04 -10.47
N PHE A 202 -16.82 0.71 -10.80
CA PHE A 202 -15.94 1.37 -9.86
C PHE A 202 -16.65 2.46 -9.05
N GLU A 203 -17.42 3.36 -9.68
CA GLU A 203 -18.19 4.43 -9.02
C GLU A 203 -19.21 3.89 -8.02
N ASN A 204 -19.80 2.74 -8.30
CA ASN A 204 -20.82 2.11 -7.47
C ASN A 204 -20.26 1.09 -6.47
N LEU A 205 -18.94 0.96 -6.39
CA LEU A 205 -18.25 -0.05 -5.58
C LEU A 205 -18.71 -1.48 -5.89
N TRP A 206 -19.00 -1.77 -7.17
CA TRP A 206 -19.18 -3.11 -7.69
C TRP A 206 -17.83 -3.67 -8.15
N LEU A 207 -17.55 -4.93 -7.84
CA LEU A 207 -16.24 -5.50 -8.15
C LEU A 207 -16.17 -6.03 -9.58
N TYR A 208 -17.15 -6.80 -10.01
CA TYR A 208 -17.11 -7.40 -11.33
C TYR A 208 -18.47 -7.40 -12.01
N PHE A 209 -18.44 -7.45 -13.34
CA PHE A 209 -19.61 -7.62 -14.20
C PHE A 209 -19.66 -9.04 -14.72
N GLU A 210 -20.80 -9.70 -14.61
CA GLU A 210 -21.05 -11.03 -15.13
C GLU A 210 -21.81 -10.94 -16.45
N PRO A 211 -21.15 -11.23 -17.60
CA PRO A 211 -21.82 -11.15 -18.91
C PRO A 211 -23.01 -12.06 -19.08
N ALA A 212 -23.06 -13.19 -18.34
CA ALA A 212 -24.11 -14.19 -18.45
C ALA A 212 -25.47 -13.66 -17.96
N ASP A 213 -25.48 -12.78 -16.95
CA ASP A 213 -26.70 -12.15 -16.44
C ASP A 213 -26.77 -10.64 -16.73
N ALA A 214 -25.71 -10.10 -17.35
CA ALA A 214 -25.54 -8.69 -17.68
C ALA A 214 -25.67 -7.77 -16.44
N GLN A 215 -25.14 -8.19 -15.28
CA GLN A 215 -25.21 -7.45 -14.02
C GLN A 215 -23.83 -7.24 -13.38
N TRP A 216 -23.76 -6.17 -12.60
CA TRP A 216 -22.63 -5.89 -11.72
C TRP A 216 -22.82 -6.58 -10.37
N HIS A 217 -21.76 -7.17 -9.86
CA HIS A 217 -21.72 -7.90 -8.60
C HIS A 217 -20.65 -7.38 -7.66
N ARG A 218 -20.89 -7.57 -6.37
CA ARG A 218 -19.87 -7.42 -5.32
C ARG A 218 -19.32 -8.79 -4.92
N VAL A 219 -18.11 -8.80 -4.42
CA VAL A 219 -17.53 -10.00 -3.81
C VAL A 219 -17.52 -9.83 -2.31
N GLY A 220 -17.80 -10.89 -1.62
CA GLY A 220 -17.80 -10.96 -0.18
C GLY A 220 -18.74 -12.01 0.33
N LEU A 221 -18.80 -12.13 1.62
CA LEU A 221 -19.76 -13.02 2.31
C LEU A 221 -21.16 -12.42 2.31
N SER A 222 -21.29 -11.15 1.99
CA SER A 222 -22.53 -10.41 1.87
C SER A 222 -22.53 -9.47 0.66
N GLU A 223 -23.72 -9.04 0.22
CA GLU A 223 -23.87 -8.06 -0.88
C GLU A 223 -23.25 -6.69 -0.61
N ASN A 224 -22.84 -6.43 0.62
CA ASN A 224 -22.30 -5.14 1.02
C ASN A 224 -20.78 -5.13 1.14
N GLU A 225 -20.12 -6.28 1.04
CA GLU A 225 -18.69 -6.40 1.21
C GLU A 225 -17.94 -6.26 -0.12
N VAL A 226 -16.79 -5.62 -0.08
CA VAL A 226 -15.89 -5.47 -1.23
C VAL A 226 -14.44 -5.68 -0.78
N TYR A 227 -13.59 -6.14 -1.70
CA TYR A 227 -12.14 -6.13 -1.51
C TYR A 227 -11.63 -4.70 -1.63
N ASP A 228 -10.93 -4.18 -0.63
CA ASP A 228 -10.42 -2.82 -0.68
C ASP A 228 -9.17 -2.69 -1.54
N ASP A 229 -8.31 -3.70 -1.62
CA ASP A 229 -7.15 -3.72 -2.51
C ASP A 229 -7.55 -3.65 -3.98
N SER A 230 -8.59 -4.36 -4.40
CA SER A 230 -9.10 -4.29 -5.79
C SER A 230 -9.55 -2.87 -6.15
N PHE A 231 -10.23 -2.19 -5.24
CA PHE A 231 -10.64 -0.80 -5.45
C PHE A 231 -9.47 0.18 -5.38
N SER A 232 -8.47 -0.06 -4.54
CA SER A 232 -7.28 0.77 -4.48
C SER A 232 -6.43 0.64 -5.75
N PHE A 233 -6.30 -0.56 -6.31
CA PHE A 233 -5.66 -0.78 -7.60
C PHE A 233 -6.41 -0.08 -8.74
N ALA A 234 -7.73 -0.23 -8.80
CA ALA A 234 -8.57 0.46 -9.76
C ALA A 234 -8.43 1.98 -9.65
N LEU A 235 -8.45 2.51 -8.42
CA LEU A 235 -8.28 3.94 -8.15
C LEU A 235 -6.92 4.45 -8.64
N LEU A 236 -5.84 3.72 -8.36
CA LEU A 236 -4.51 4.11 -8.83
C LEU A 236 -4.42 4.11 -10.37
N GLY A 237 -5.01 3.12 -11.01
CA GLY A 237 -5.08 3.03 -12.47
C GLY A 237 -5.80 4.23 -13.07
N LEU A 238 -7.00 4.51 -12.60
CA LEU A 238 -7.81 5.62 -13.10
C LEU A 238 -7.15 6.98 -12.76
N PHE A 239 -6.63 7.15 -11.55
CA PHE A 239 -5.88 8.35 -11.16
C PHE A 239 -4.65 8.60 -12.04
N THR A 240 -3.92 7.54 -12.40
CA THR A 240 -2.74 7.66 -13.28
C THR A 240 -3.15 8.07 -14.71
N TYR A 241 -4.31 7.62 -15.16
CA TYR A 241 -4.79 7.86 -16.52
C TYR A 241 -5.41 9.24 -16.71
N GLU A 242 -6.34 9.64 -15.84
CA GLU A 242 -7.12 10.89 -15.97
C GLU A 242 -6.86 11.93 -14.87
N GLY A 243 -5.97 11.63 -13.96
CA GLY A 243 -5.71 12.51 -12.81
C GLY A 243 -6.78 12.43 -11.73
N TRP A 244 -6.91 13.50 -10.96
CA TRP A 244 -7.84 13.60 -9.81
C TRP A 244 -9.25 13.95 -10.26
N SER A 245 -9.89 13.06 -11.00
CA SER A 245 -11.27 13.22 -11.48
C SER A 245 -12.29 13.19 -10.34
N ASP A 246 -13.52 13.61 -10.62
CA ASP A 246 -14.60 13.56 -9.64
C ASP A 246 -14.93 12.11 -9.23
N THR A 247 -14.80 11.15 -10.14
CA THR A 247 -14.91 9.72 -9.85
C THR A 247 -13.84 9.28 -8.85
N CYS A 248 -12.57 9.61 -9.09
CA CYS A 248 -11.48 9.29 -8.17
C CYS A 248 -11.72 9.89 -6.78
N LYS A 249 -12.15 11.16 -6.72
CA LYS A 249 -12.48 11.84 -5.45
C LYS A 249 -13.60 11.13 -4.69
N ALA A 250 -14.68 10.76 -5.40
CA ALA A 250 -15.84 10.13 -4.79
C ALA A 250 -15.49 8.76 -4.19
N VAL A 251 -14.78 7.91 -4.94
CA VAL A 251 -14.37 6.58 -4.46
C VAL A 251 -13.33 6.69 -3.35
N TYR A 252 -12.33 7.55 -3.50
CA TYR A 252 -11.35 7.84 -2.44
C TYR A 252 -12.03 8.30 -1.16
N GLY A 253 -12.98 9.26 -1.26
CA GLY A 253 -13.77 9.74 -0.12
C GLY A 253 -14.63 8.64 0.52
N SER A 254 -15.18 7.73 -0.27
CA SER A 254 -15.93 6.59 0.24
C SER A 254 -15.06 5.63 1.04
N LEU A 255 -13.86 5.33 0.56
CA LEU A 255 -12.88 4.52 1.28
C LEU A 255 -12.40 5.22 2.57
N GLN A 256 -12.09 6.52 2.51
CA GLN A 256 -11.69 7.33 3.68
C GLN A 256 -12.77 7.43 4.76
N GLY A 257 -14.05 7.33 4.38
CA GLY A 257 -15.18 7.42 5.30
C GLY A 257 -15.41 6.21 6.20
N ILE A 258 -14.57 5.17 6.11
CA ILE A 258 -14.67 3.97 6.93
C ILE A 258 -14.25 4.28 8.36
N LYS A 259 -15.11 3.87 9.32
CA LYS A 259 -14.88 4.10 10.75
C LYS A 259 -14.30 2.85 11.39
N ALA A 260 -13.36 3.05 12.33
CA ALA A 260 -12.96 1.96 13.21
C ALA A 260 -14.14 1.56 14.11
N PRO A 261 -14.59 0.30 14.11
CA PRO A 261 -15.59 -0.17 15.05
C PRO A 261 -15.00 -0.27 16.46
N ALA A 262 -15.87 -0.26 17.47
CA ALA A 262 -15.45 -0.30 18.88
C ALA A 262 -14.65 -1.58 19.21
N GLU A 263 -14.98 -2.70 18.55
CA GLU A 263 -14.30 -3.98 18.69
C GLU A 263 -12.91 -4.04 18.03
N TYR A 264 -12.56 -3.05 17.21
CA TYR A 264 -11.25 -2.94 16.56
C TYR A 264 -10.54 -1.62 16.92
N PRO A 265 -10.24 -1.37 18.18
CA PRO A 265 -9.72 -0.06 18.61
C PRO A 265 -8.34 0.28 18.02
N ALA A 266 -7.59 -0.72 17.56
CA ALA A 266 -6.31 -0.53 16.88
C ALA A 266 -6.46 -0.17 15.40
N TYR A 267 -7.64 -0.34 14.81
CA TYR A 267 -7.90 0.03 13.42
C TYR A 267 -7.90 1.54 13.25
N ASN A 268 -7.09 2.02 12.32
CA ASN A 268 -7.06 3.42 11.96
C ASN A 268 -7.16 3.54 10.43
N PRO A 269 -8.31 3.94 9.88
CA PRO A 269 -8.52 4.04 8.44
C PRO A 269 -7.58 5.03 7.73
N ALA A 270 -6.91 5.92 8.49
CA ALA A 270 -5.90 6.80 7.92
C ALA A 270 -4.57 6.10 7.58
N ILE A 271 -4.29 4.95 8.21
CA ILE A 271 -3.01 4.23 8.10
C ILE A 271 -3.15 2.72 7.95
N CYS A 272 -4.32 2.17 8.22
CA CYS A 272 -4.61 0.73 8.14
C CYS A 272 -5.97 0.54 7.50
N TRP A 273 -6.04 -0.33 6.53
CA TRP A 273 -7.27 -0.67 5.82
C TRP A 273 -7.60 -2.14 6.05
N SER A 274 -8.88 -2.45 6.18
CA SER A 274 -9.35 -3.81 6.22
C SER A 274 -9.25 -4.42 4.82
N GLY A 275 -8.96 -5.71 4.71
CA GLY A 275 -8.98 -6.41 3.42
C GLY A 275 -10.38 -6.49 2.81
N TYR A 276 -11.42 -6.43 3.65
CA TYR A 276 -12.82 -6.32 3.25
C TYR A 276 -13.48 -5.15 3.95
N ILE A 277 -14.30 -4.43 3.22
CA ILE A 277 -15.02 -3.27 3.70
C ILE A 277 -16.53 -3.53 3.52
N ASP A 278 -17.31 -3.37 4.59
CA ASP A 278 -18.75 -3.25 4.49
C ASP A 278 -19.10 -1.84 4.03
N VAL A 279 -19.39 -1.68 2.76
CA VAL A 279 -19.65 -0.36 2.15
C VAL A 279 -20.95 0.28 2.61
N LYS A 280 -21.93 -0.52 3.09
CA LYS A 280 -23.21 -0.03 3.60
C LYS A 280 -23.07 0.59 4.98
N ASN A 281 -22.39 -0.12 5.88
CA ASN A 281 -22.24 0.29 7.26
C ASN A 281 -20.96 1.12 7.49
N ARG A 282 -20.05 1.14 6.50
CA ARG A 282 -18.80 1.89 6.49
C ARG A 282 -17.87 1.53 7.65
N TYR A 283 -17.63 0.24 7.83
CA TYR A 283 -16.62 -0.26 8.77
C TYR A 283 -15.90 -1.50 8.19
N PRO A 284 -14.77 -1.90 8.77
CA PRO A 284 -14.05 -3.10 8.35
C PRO A 284 -14.94 -4.35 8.49
N ALA A 285 -15.00 -5.15 7.44
CA ALA A 285 -15.75 -6.40 7.43
C ALA A 285 -14.91 -7.61 7.91
N CYS A 286 -13.61 -7.42 8.14
CA CYS A 286 -12.70 -8.45 8.65
C CYS A 286 -11.66 -7.87 9.60
N THR A 287 -10.92 -8.73 10.28
CA THR A 287 -9.97 -8.35 11.34
C THR A 287 -8.54 -8.11 10.88
N TYR A 288 -8.24 -8.37 9.61
CA TYR A 288 -6.91 -8.11 9.05
C TYR A 288 -6.85 -6.79 8.26
N TYR A 289 -5.64 -6.27 8.13
CA TYR A 289 -5.38 -5.01 7.44
C TYR A 289 -4.76 -5.26 6.07
N ASP A 290 -5.06 -4.38 5.12
CA ASP A 290 -4.42 -4.37 3.82
C ASP A 290 -3.36 -3.26 3.72
N ASP A 291 -2.10 -3.70 3.72
CA ASP A 291 -0.96 -2.80 3.60
C ASP A 291 -0.76 -2.30 2.16
N ILE A 292 -1.24 -3.03 1.16
CA ILE A 292 -1.21 -2.62 -0.25
C ILE A 292 -2.10 -1.40 -0.42
N THR A 293 -3.35 -1.48 0.02
CA THR A 293 -4.29 -0.36 0.00
C THR A 293 -3.74 0.86 0.72
N SER A 294 -3.16 0.67 1.91
CA SER A 294 -2.51 1.76 2.65
C SER A 294 -1.41 2.45 1.84
N GLY A 295 -0.55 1.67 1.17
CA GLY A 295 0.52 2.19 0.32
C GLY A 295 0.01 2.94 -0.91
N ILE A 296 -1.00 2.40 -1.58
CA ILE A 296 -1.62 3.01 -2.78
C ILE A 296 -2.32 4.32 -2.43
N LEU A 297 -3.16 4.34 -1.41
CA LEU A 297 -3.90 5.53 -1.00
C LEU A 297 -2.96 6.63 -0.52
N TRP A 298 -1.88 6.26 0.18
CA TRP A 298 -0.84 7.22 0.53
C TRP A 298 -0.19 7.82 -0.73
N ARG A 299 0.15 7.01 -1.72
CA ARG A 299 0.77 7.47 -2.98
C ARG A 299 -0.14 8.45 -3.72
N ILE A 300 -1.43 8.16 -3.83
CA ILE A 300 -2.42 9.05 -4.46
C ILE A 300 -2.50 10.37 -3.70
N ARG A 301 -2.61 10.33 -2.38
CA ARG A 301 -2.66 11.50 -1.53
C ARG A 301 -1.40 12.36 -1.63
N ALA A 302 -0.23 11.72 -1.62
CA ALA A 302 1.06 12.42 -1.77
C ALA A 302 1.18 13.15 -3.11
N ALA A 303 0.64 12.58 -4.18
CA ALA A 303 0.67 13.18 -5.50
C ALA A 303 -0.32 14.35 -5.65
N HIS A 304 -1.45 14.32 -4.94
CA HIS A 304 -2.54 15.27 -5.11
C HIS A 304 -2.60 16.34 -4.01
N ASP A 305 -2.72 15.95 -2.75
CA ASP A 305 -3.05 16.86 -1.64
C ASP A 305 -1.84 17.27 -0.80
N LYS A 306 -0.67 16.74 -1.07
CA LYS A 306 0.47 16.82 -0.15
C LYS A 306 0.03 16.37 1.24
N PRO A 307 0.18 15.08 1.60
CA PRO A 307 -0.32 14.53 2.85
C PRO A 307 0.14 15.39 4.02
N SER A 308 -0.72 15.55 5.03
CA SER A 308 -0.30 16.20 6.25
C SER A 308 0.92 15.48 6.81
N LEU A 309 1.84 16.23 7.40
CA LEU A 309 3.04 15.64 8.00
C LEU A 309 2.66 14.57 9.04
N ALA A 310 1.61 14.82 9.84
CA ALA A 310 1.11 13.89 10.83
C ALA A 310 0.69 12.55 10.21
N PHE A 311 -0.05 12.57 9.09
CA PHE A 311 -0.46 11.35 8.38
C PHE A 311 0.75 10.56 7.89
N SER A 312 1.70 11.22 7.25
CA SER A 312 2.91 10.58 6.73
C SER A 312 3.75 9.96 7.86
N MET A 313 3.89 10.67 8.98
CA MET A 313 4.62 10.17 10.14
C MET A 313 3.93 9.00 10.82
N GLN A 314 2.61 8.98 10.90
CA GLN A 314 1.85 7.84 11.43
C GLN A 314 2.11 6.57 10.61
N ILE A 315 2.05 6.66 9.27
CA ILE A 315 2.35 5.53 8.39
C ILE A 315 3.78 5.06 8.60
N ILE A 316 4.75 5.96 8.51
CA ILE A 316 6.17 5.60 8.66
C ILE A 316 6.43 4.92 10.00
N GLN A 317 5.90 5.47 11.09
CA GLN A 317 6.12 4.90 12.43
C GLN A 317 5.46 3.55 12.60
N LYS A 318 4.25 3.36 12.07
CA LYS A 318 3.60 2.05 12.07
C LYS A 318 4.52 0.99 11.46
N TYR A 319 5.10 1.28 10.29
CA TYR A 319 5.86 0.28 9.55
C TYR A 319 7.33 0.20 9.90
N GLN A 320 7.96 1.28 10.38
CA GLN A 320 9.35 1.23 10.88
C GLN A 320 9.47 0.44 12.19
N GLY A 321 8.50 0.60 13.10
CA GLY A 321 8.51 -0.09 14.39
C GLY A 321 8.04 -1.55 14.31
N ALA A 322 7.15 -1.86 13.38
CA ALA A 322 6.55 -3.18 13.19
C ALA A 322 7.17 -3.94 12.02
N PHE A 323 8.46 -3.78 11.80
CA PHE A 323 9.16 -4.36 10.68
C PHE A 323 8.78 -5.82 10.44
N MET A 324 8.21 -6.11 9.27
CA MET A 324 7.78 -7.44 8.83
C MET A 324 6.85 -8.19 9.80
N ASN A 325 6.40 -7.55 10.83
CA ASN A 325 5.29 -8.01 11.63
C ASN A 325 4.01 -7.49 10.95
N TRP A 326 3.57 -8.20 9.94
CA TRP A 326 2.42 -7.81 9.10
C TRP A 326 1.12 -7.82 9.87
N GLY A 327 1.26 -7.98 11.16
CA GLY A 327 0.15 -7.99 12.04
C GLY A 327 -0.88 -9.04 11.66
N PRO A 328 -2.12 -8.78 12.00
CA PRO A 328 -3.25 -9.68 11.73
C PRO A 328 -3.53 -9.91 10.24
N THR A 329 -2.92 -9.18 9.30
CA THR A 329 -3.28 -9.18 7.88
C THR A 329 -3.34 -10.58 7.25
N TYR A 330 -2.49 -11.50 7.71
CA TYR A 330 -2.49 -12.88 7.18
C TYR A 330 -2.79 -13.95 8.23
N THR A 331 -2.86 -13.59 9.50
CA THR A 331 -3.20 -14.55 10.57
C THR A 331 -4.64 -15.04 10.47
N ASP A 332 -5.54 -14.27 9.86
CA ASP A 332 -6.94 -14.66 9.71
C ASP A 332 -7.18 -15.56 8.50
N TYR A 333 -6.39 -15.45 7.44
CA TYR A 333 -6.42 -16.42 6.33
C TYR A 333 -5.71 -17.73 6.67
N SER A 334 -4.72 -17.66 7.53
CA SER A 334 -4.05 -18.84 8.08
C SER A 334 -3.67 -18.56 9.53
N PRO A 335 -4.59 -18.75 10.46
CA PRO A 335 -4.38 -18.43 11.88
C PRO A 335 -3.20 -19.19 12.51
N ILE A 336 -2.54 -20.04 11.74
CA ILE A 336 -1.50 -20.96 12.23
C ILE A 336 -0.09 -20.53 11.78
N ILE A 337 0.06 -19.79 10.67
CA ILE A 337 1.39 -19.46 10.16
C ILE A 337 1.41 -18.00 9.66
N PRO A 338 2.08 -17.07 10.37
CA PRO A 338 2.26 -15.72 9.91
C PRO A 338 3.13 -15.72 8.65
N ALA A 339 2.56 -15.28 7.53
CA ALA A 339 3.26 -15.16 6.26
C ALA A 339 3.58 -13.70 5.95
N LYS A 340 4.74 -13.47 5.32
CA LYS A 340 5.15 -12.17 4.81
C LYS A 340 4.86 -12.12 3.31
N ALA A 341 3.98 -11.23 2.85
CA ALA A 341 3.64 -11.11 1.44
C ALA A 341 4.60 -10.16 0.71
N MET A 342 5.18 -10.63 -0.39
CA MET A 342 6.11 -9.84 -1.20
C MET A 342 5.47 -8.57 -1.76
N ALA A 343 4.21 -8.65 -2.20
CA ALA A 343 3.49 -7.49 -2.72
C ALA A 343 3.39 -6.37 -1.68
N ASN A 344 3.04 -6.71 -0.44
CA ASN A 344 2.94 -5.75 0.67
C ASN A 344 4.30 -5.09 0.95
N VAL A 345 5.38 -5.90 1.05
CA VAL A 345 6.73 -5.37 1.27
C VAL A 345 7.14 -4.40 0.17
N SER A 346 6.88 -4.76 -1.09
CA SER A 346 7.24 -3.94 -2.23
C SER A 346 6.48 -2.61 -2.26
N TRP A 347 5.18 -2.61 -1.95
CA TRP A 347 4.37 -1.39 -1.86
C TRP A 347 4.80 -0.49 -0.70
N LEU A 348 5.04 -1.06 0.48
CA LEU A 348 5.54 -0.31 1.62
C LEU A 348 6.94 0.27 1.36
N SER A 349 7.80 -0.48 0.68
CA SER A 349 9.13 0.01 0.28
C SER A 349 9.03 1.20 -0.68
N GLN A 350 8.10 1.18 -1.64
CA GLN A 350 7.82 2.33 -2.51
C GLN A 350 7.30 3.54 -1.72
N LEU A 351 6.46 3.31 -0.72
CA LEU A 351 5.97 4.36 0.18
C LEU A 351 7.13 5.05 0.89
N PHE A 352 8.02 4.30 1.51
CA PHE A 352 9.20 4.86 2.20
C PHE A 352 10.13 5.59 1.23
N LEU A 353 10.35 5.04 0.05
CA LEU A 353 11.25 5.62 -0.95
C LEU A 353 10.72 6.97 -1.48
N ASN A 354 9.42 7.08 -1.69
CA ASN A 354 8.78 8.28 -2.23
C ASN A 354 8.38 9.29 -1.13
N TYR A 355 8.59 8.94 0.13
CA TYR A 355 8.33 9.87 1.21
C TYR A 355 9.29 11.04 1.18
N THR A 356 8.73 12.21 1.11
CA THR A 356 9.47 13.48 1.21
C THR A 356 9.07 14.14 2.52
N GLU A 357 10.01 14.27 3.44
CA GLU A 357 9.73 14.92 4.72
C GLU A 357 9.30 16.38 4.48
N PRO A 358 8.06 16.77 4.80
CA PRO A 358 7.63 18.15 4.64
C PRO A 358 8.49 19.07 5.50
N GLN A 359 9.03 20.12 4.90
CA GLN A 359 9.86 21.11 5.59
C GLN A 359 8.97 22.13 6.32
N THR A 360 8.21 21.71 7.31
CA THR A 360 7.47 22.64 8.19
C THR A 360 8.40 23.24 9.24
N ASN A 361 8.02 24.38 9.80
CA ASN A 361 8.77 24.97 10.91
C ASN A 361 8.86 23.99 12.09
N PHE A 362 7.81 23.23 12.35
CA PHE A 362 7.79 22.23 13.41
C PHE A 362 8.76 21.08 13.13
N THR A 363 8.86 20.59 11.89
CA THR A 363 9.84 19.57 11.49
C THR A 363 11.27 20.03 11.76
N ARG A 364 11.58 21.29 11.43
CA ARG A 364 12.90 21.88 11.71
C ARG A 364 13.16 21.96 13.20
N ILE A 365 12.22 22.44 13.98
CA ILE A 365 12.33 22.54 15.44
C ILE A 365 12.48 21.14 16.05
N LEU A 366 11.72 20.16 15.60
CA LEU A 366 11.81 18.78 16.05
C LEU A 366 13.16 18.14 15.69
N ALA A 367 13.70 18.43 14.51
CA ALA A 367 15.00 17.93 14.08
C ALA A 367 16.12 18.43 14.99
N PHE A 368 16.09 19.70 15.40
CA PHE A 368 17.12 20.34 16.22
C PHE A 368 16.93 20.13 17.73
N ASN A 369 15.67 20.18 18.21
CA ASN A 369 15.37 20.20 19.65
C ASN A 369 14.64 18.93 20.12
N GLY A 370 14.26 18.04 19.20
CA GLY A 370 13.57 16.82 19.54
C GLY A 370 14.49 15.79 20.18
N GLU A 371 13.99 15.15 21.22
CA GLU A 371 14.61 14.01 21.90
C GLU A 371 13.87 12.69 21.59
N ASN A 372 14.56 11.58 21.79
CA ASN A 372 13.95 10.26 21.61
C ASN A 372 13.30 9.81 22.92
N LEU A 373 12.01 9.49 22.82
CA LEU A 373 11.24 8.88 23.90
C LEU A 373 10.92 7.42 23.53
N THR A 374 10.68 6.58 24.53
CA THR A 374 10.12 5.25 24.30
C THR A 374 8.63 5.28 24.60
N LEU A 375 7.80 5.04 23.59
CA LEU A 375 6.36 4.88 23.72
C LEU A 375 6.02 3.40 23.92
N TYR A 376 5.23 3.10 24.92
CA TYR A 376 4.63 1.81 25.18
C TYR A 376 3.11 1.94 25.02
N PRO A 377 2.55 1.57 23.86
CA PRO A 377 1.11 1.66 23.62
C PRO A 377 0.33 0.78 24.60
N LEU A 378 -0.76 1.30 25.13
CA LEU A 378 -1.67 0.54 25.99
C LEU A 378 -2.40 -0.51 25.14
N LEU A 379 -2.34 -1.77 25.57
CA LEU A 379 -3.02 -2.90 24.94
C LEU A 379 -4.33 -3.25 25.65
N ASP A 380 -4.30 -3.29 26.99
CA ASP A 380 -5.44 -3.71 27.81
C ASP A 380 -5.44 -3.02 29.18
N VAL A 381 -6.62 -2.79 29.73
CA VAL A 381 -6.89 -2.21 31.05
C VAL A 381 -7.75 -3.18 31.86
N GLY A 382 -7.40 -4.47 31.86
CA GLY A 382 -8.04 -5.48 32.71
C GLY A 382 -7.53 -5.46 34.17
N ASP A 383 -7.46 -6.60 34.83
CA ASP A 383 -6.91 -6.73 36.18
C ASP A 383 -5.45 -6.29 36.30
N ARG A 384 -4.74 -6.23 35.19
CA ARG A 384 -3.38 -5.66 35.07
C ARG A 384 -3.27 -4.86 33.80
N THR A 385 -2.73 -3.63 33.90
CA THR A 385 -2.43 -2.80 32.75
C THR A 385 -1.31 -3.44 31.91
N VAL A 386 -1.60 -3.75 30.65
CA VAL A 386 -0.68 -4.39 29.71
C VAL A 386 -0.29 -3.38 28.63
N TYR A 387 1.00 -3.25 28.39
CA TYR A 387 1.55 -2.39 27.34
C TYR A 387 2.22 -3.22 26.25
N ALA A 388 2.20 -2.71 25.02
CA ALA A 388 2.97 -3.26 23.91
C ALA A 388 4.48 -3.03 24.12
N ASP A 389 5.29 -3.66 23.27
CA ASP A 389 6.72 -3.40 23.21
C ASP A 389 7.02 -1.92 22.90
N GLY A 390 8.13 -1.42 23.45
CA GLY A 390 8.49 -0.01 23.34
C GLY A 390 8.89 0.41 21.94
N LEU A 391 8.30 1.50 21.45
CA LEU A 391 8.59 2.15 20.17
C LEU A 391 9.36 3.45 20.41
N THR A 392 10.39 3.73 19.59
CA THR A 392 11.09 5.02 19.67
C THR A 392 10.28 6.11 18.96
N VAL A 393 9.95 7.16 19.70
CA VAL A 393 9.24 8.34 19.20
C VAL A 393 10.12 9.57 19.37
N LYS A 394 10.32 10.34 18.29
CA LYS A 394 10.98 11.64 18.39
C LYS A 394 9.97 12.72 18.73
N ALA A 395 10.23 13.48 19.78
CA ALA A 395 9.30 14.51 20.28
C ALA A 395 10.06 15.69 20.89
N ILE A 396 9.40 16.85 20.94
CA ILE A 396 9.82 17.98 21.75
C ILE A 396 9.16 17.84 23.10
N VAL A 397 9.93 17.93 24.17
CA VAL A 397 9.41 17.84 25.53
C VAL A 397 9.60 19.19 26.23
N ALA A 398 8.51 19.72 26.76
CA ALA A 398 8.51 20.89 27.62
C ALA A 398 8.07 20.49 29.04
N MET A 399 8.59 21.18 30.03
CA MET A 399 8.04 21.05 31.40
C MET A 399 6.62 21.61 31.43
N GLY A 400 5.77 21.02 32.23
CA GLY A 400 4.39 21.48 32.39
C GLY A 400 4.34 22.91 32.94
N THR A 401 3.37 23.71 32.47
CA THR A 401 3.10 25.05 32.98
C THR A 401 1.85 25.04 33.87
N ALA A 402 1.91 25.67 35.02
CA ALA A 402 0.87 25.64 36.03
C ALA A 402 -0.52 26.12 35.55
N GLY A 403 -0.56 26.95 34.49
CA GLY A 403 -1.83 27.48 33.92
C GLY A 403 -2.59 26.52 33.02
N GLU A 404 -1.97 25.42 32.58
CA GLU A 404 -2.57 24.46 31.65
C GLU A 404 -2.94 23.11 32.30
N LEU A 405 -2.60 22.92 33.58
CA LEU A 405 -2.68 21.63 34.26
C LEU A 405 -3.77 21.62 35.34
N VAL A 406 -4.60 20.59 35.30
CA VAL A 406 -5.42 20.20 36.43
C VAL A 406 -4.62 19.18 37.26
N PHE A 407 -4.20 19.60 38.45
CA PHE A 407 -3.40 18.73 39.30
C PHE A 407 -4.26 17.71 40.03
N GLU A 408 -3.85 16.46 39.96
CA GLU A 408 -4.39 15.42 40.82
C GLU A 408 -3.73 15.50 42.21
N ALA A 409 -4.41 14.98 43.23
CA ALA A 409 -3.88 14.97 44.60
C ALA A 409 -2.53 14.21 44.66
N GLY A 410 -1.52 14.86 45.24
CA GLY A 410 -0.18 14.31 45.38
C GLY A 410 0.79 14.62 44.23
N TYR A 411 0.36 15.29 43.17
CA TYR A 411 1.22 15.69 42.08
C TYR A 411 1.51 17.18 42.08
N THR A 412 2.68 17.55 41.56
CA THR A 412 3.13 18.94 41.40
C THR A 412 3.36 19.26 39.92
N VAL A 413 3.58 20.51 39.57
CA VAL A 413 3.93 20.93 38.20
C VAL A 413 5.12 20.16 37.64
N GLN A 414 6.06 19.77 38.47
CA GLN A 414 7.27 19.05 38.07
C GLN A 414 7.02 17.59 37.68
N ASP A 415 5.87 17.06 38.02
CA ASP A 415 5.47 15.69 37.68
C ASP A 415 4.78 15.60 36.31
N TYR A 416 4.62 16.74 35.64
CA TYR A 416 4.00 16.80 34.31
C TYR A 416 4.99 17.27 33.26
N ILE A 417 4.89 16.65 32.07
CA ILE A 417 5.58 17.11 30.86
C ILE A 417 4.55 17.31 29.75
N THR A 418 4.82 18.24 28.86
CA THR A 418 4.09 18.39 27.60
C THR A 418 4.94 17.86 26.47
N VAL A 419 4.38 16.95 25.70
CA VAL A 419 5.04 16.27 24.58
C VAL A 419 4.40 16.74 23.29
N TYR A 420 5.21 17.28 22.39
CA TYR A 420 4.81 17.66 21.03
C TYR A 420 5.39 16.65 20.05
N SER A 421 4.54 15.92 19.36
CA SER A 421 4.94 14.83 18.45
C SER A 421 4.09 14.82 17.17
N PHE A 422 4.62 14.18 16.13
CA PHE A 422 3.83 13.85 14.95
C PHE A 422 2.95 12.62 15.17
N VAL A 423 3.27 11.79 16.15
CA VAL A 423 2.52 10.59 16.49
C VAL A 423 1.37 10.96 17.40
N PRO A 424 0.14 10.57 17.10
CA PRO A 424 -0.93 10.62 18.06
C PRO A 424 -0.63 9.62 19.19
N LEU A 425 -0.31 10.14 20.35
CA LEU A 425 -0.32 9.34 21.56
C LEU A 425 -1.77 9.08 21.94
N ARG A 426 -2.05 8.00 22.64
CA ARG A 426 -3.39 7.71 23.16
C ARG A 426 -3.42 7.95 24.66
N MET A 427 -4.58 8.29 25.18
CA MET A 427 -4.75 8.35 26.64
C MET A 427 -4.33 7.02 27.27
N HIS A 428 -3.65 7.13 28.38
CA HIS A 428 -3.07 6.01 29.14
C HIS A 428 -1.90 5.27 28.47
N ASP A 429 -1.44 5.67 27.27
CA ASP A 429 -0.15 5.19 26.77
C ASP A 429 0.95 5.58 27.75
N LYS A 430 1.98 4.73 27.86
CA LYS A 430 3.14 5.00 28.70
C LYS A 430 4.30 5.52 27.86
N LEU A 431 4.89 6.63 28.31
CA LEU A 431 6.11 7.19 27.73
C LEU A 431 7.28 7.05 28.71
N ARG A 432 8.45 6.66 28.21
CA ARG A 432 9.68 6.68 28.99
C ARG A 432 10.64 7.72 28.47
N ARG A 433 11.06 8.60 29.38
CA ARG A 433 12.06 9.66 29.15
C ARG A 433 13.18 9.53 30.19
N SER A 434 14.40 9.30 29.73
CA SER A 434 15.57 9.22 30.63
C SER A 434 15.36 8.32 31.85
N GLY A 435 14.71 7.16 31.65
CA GLY A 435 14.43 6.21 32.71
C GLY A 435 13.19 6.49 33.58
N VAL A 436 12.51 7.61 33.37
CA VAL A 436 11.28 7.98 34.10
C VAL A 436 10.07 7.66 33.21
N ASP A 437 9.09 7.00 33.79
CA ASP A 437 7.84 6.66 33.11
C ASP A 437 6.78 7.74 33.34
N TYR A 438 6.04 8.06 32.28
CA TYR A 438 4.94 9.01 32.25
C TYR A 438 3.72 8.36 31.60
N GLU A 439 2.54 8.70 32.06
CA GLU A 439 1.27 8.28 31.49
C GLU A 439 0.64 9.46 30.73
N VAL A 440 0.15 9.21 29.52
CA VAL A 440 -0.54 10.20 28.70
C VAL A 440 -1.92 10.50 29.29
N GLN A 441 -2.15 11.74 29.66
CA GLN A 441 -3.40 12.21 30.29
C GLN A 441 -4.35 12.88 29.29
N THR A 442 -3.80 13.64 28.35
CA THR A 442 -4.57 14.30 27.31
C THR A 442 -3.81 14.29 25.99
N VAL A 443 -4.57 14.31 24.90
CA VAL A 443 -4.02 14.44 23.54
C VAL A 443 -4.86 15.47 22.78
N GLN A 444 -4.21 16.47 22.23
CA GLN A 444 -4.83 17.52 21.45
C GLN A 444 -4.16 17.65 20.08
N PRO A 445 -4.90 17.45 18.99
CA PRO A 445 -4.38 17.71 17.65
C PRO A 445 -4.27 19.22 17.40
N PHE A 446 -3.21 19.65 16.73
CA PHE A 446 -3.07 20.98 16.18
C PHE A 446 -3.11 20.90 14.67
N ALA A 447 -4.08 21.57 14.07
CA ALA A 447 -4.30 21.59 12.65
C ALA A 447 -3.95 22.96 12.05
N LEU A 448 -3.33 22.94 10.86
CA LEU A 448 -3.14 24.11 10.02
C LEU A 448 -3.84 23.83 8.67
N ASN A 449 -4.69 24.75 8.23
CA ASN A 449 -5.48 24.61 6.99
C ASN A 449 -6.32 23.31 6.90
N GLY A 450 -6.79 22.80 8.06
CA GLY A 450 -7.59 21.58 8.13
C GLY A 450 -6.81 20.28 8.32
N ASP A 451 -5.50 20.30 8.14
CA ASP A 451 -4.62 19.15 8.38
C ASP A 451 -3.97 19.20 9.75
N VAL A 452 -3.88 18.03 10.40
CA VAL A 452 -3.19 17.92 11.70
C VAL A 452 -1.68 18.01 11.47
N GLU A 453 -1.07 19.07 11.99
CA GLU A 453 0.37 19.32 11.87
C GLU A 453 1.19 18.58 12.94
N TYR A 454 0.67 18.52 14.16
CA TYR A 454 1.27 17.81 15.28
C TYR A 454 0.25 17.57 16.39
N PHE A 455 0.63 16.74 17.36
CA PHE A 455 -0.15 16.50 18.57
C PHE A 455 0.56 17.07 19.79
N LYS A 456 -0.22 17.73 20.65
CA LYS A 456 0.20 18.15 22.00
C LYS A 456 -0.39 17.16 23.01
N SER A 457 0.46 16.51 23.77
CA SER A 457 0.05 15.56 24.79
C SER A 457 0.55 16.02 26.16
N VAL A 458 -0.30 16.03 27.14
CA VAL A 458 0.10 16.22 28.54
C VAL A 458 0.30 14.85 29.17
N CYS A 459 1.45 14.63 29.76
CA CYS A 459 1.83 13.36 30.36
C CYS A 459 2.20 13.57 31.82
N ARG A 460 1.69 12.70 32.67
CA ARG A 460 1.92 12.70 34.12
C ARG A 460 2.93 11.62 34.49
N ARG A 461 3.89 11.96 35.34
CA ARG A 461 4.87 11.01 35.85
C ARG A 461 4.17 9.88 36.62
N LEU A 462 4.55 8.65 36.35
CA LEU A 462 4.15 7.51 37.11
C LEU A 462 5.04 7.44 38.38
N LEU A 463 4.43 7.65 39.54
CA LEU A 463 5.10 7.44 40.80
C LEU A 463 5.15 5.92 41.02
N ASN A 464 6.36 5.36 41.04
CA ASN A 464 6.54 3.95 41.41
C ASN A 464 5.96 3.77 42.79
N GLY A 465 4.87 2.97 42.92
CA GLY A 465 4.31 2.56 44.17
C GLY A 465 5.17 1.52 44.88
#